data_0b3564c27e172961c1b27dd445720947
#
_entry.id   0b3564c27e172961c1b27dd445720947
#
_cell.length_a   1.000
_cell.length_b   1.000
_cell.length_c   1.000
_cell.angle_alpha   90.00
_cell.angle_beta   90.00
_cell.angle_gamma   90.00
#
_symmetry.space_group_name_H-M   'P 1'
#
loop_
_entity.id
_entity.type
_entity.pdbx_description
1 polymer ?
#
loop_
_entity_poly.entity_id
_entity_poly.type
_entity_poly.pdbx_seq_one_letter_code
_entity_poly.pdbx_strand_id
1 'polypeptide(L)'
;SSAAAQTTMDDDAAPEGDFNSSSSEAAPSDGAYLGIEDVRVGSHDGYDRIVFELTGEGTPGYFVRYEDVPTQQGSGKPISVDGTAKLVIDLRGMGYPFDFQMEDFPSDSVKPTSTSVIKEVVGAGTFEGQTQYVVGLKGDKTPFKVFSLNNPNRLVIDFQSK
;
A
#
# COMPACT_ATOMS: atom_id res chain seq x y z
N SER A 1 -12.37 17.29 11.75
CA SER A 1 -13.14 17.98 10.73
C SER A 1 -14.06 17.02 10.02
N SER A 2 -15.08 17.54 9.36
CA SER A 2 -16.06 16.71 8.68
C SER A 2 -15.41 15.92 7.52
N ALA A 3 -14.46 16.51 6.83
CA ALA A 3 -13.77 15.84 5.75
C ALA A 3 -12.95 14.67 6.29
N ALA A 4 -12.26 14.87 7.40
CA ALA A 4 -11.48 13.81 8.02
C ALA A 4 -12.40 12.69 8.53
N ALA A 5 -13.54 13.05 9.11
CA ALA A 5 -14.50 12.05 9.58
C ALA A 5 -15.03 11.21 8.42
N GLN A 6 -15.32 11.84 7.28
CA GLN A 6 -15.81 11.14 6.12
C GLN A 6 -14.75 10.21 5.52
N THR A 7 -13.49 10.67 5.48
CA THR A 7 -12.38 9.85 5.05
C THR A 7 -12.22 8.63 5.95
N THR A 8 -12.36 8.85 7.27
CA THR A 8 -12.28 7.78 8.26
C THR A 8 -13.38 6.74 8.00
N MET A 9 -14.59 7.17 7.68
CA MET A 9 -15.69 6.26 7.38
C MET A 9 -15.37 5.38 6.18
N ASP A 10 -14.78 5.97 5.12
CA ASP A 10 -14.39 5.20 3.96
C ASP A 10 -13.30 4.19 4.29
N ASP A 11 -12.35 4.60 5.15
CA ASP A 11 -11.25 3.74 5.54
C ASP A 11 -11.66 2.70 6.60
N ASP A 12 -12.87 2.80 7.11
CA ASP A 12 -13.41 1.85 8.10
C ASP A 12 -14.19 0.71 7.44
N ALA A 13 -14.15 0.59 6.13
CA ALA A 13 -14.81 -0.52 5.45
C ALA A 13 -14.29 -1.85 5.99
N ALA A 14 -15.19 -2.84 6.13
CA ALA A 14 -14.81 -4.14 6.65
C ALA A 14 -13.81 -4.83 5.72
N PRO A 15 -12.84 -5.61 6.28
CA PRO A 15 -11.91 -6.36 5.45
C PRO A 15 -12.65 -7.36 4.55
N GLU A 16 -12.18 -7.49 3.31
CA GLU A 16 -12.74 -8.42 2.33
C GLU A 16 -11.75 -9.54 2.04
N GLY A 17 -12.25 -10.76 2.00
CA GLY A 17 -11.43 -11.92 1.71
C GLY A 17 -10.79 -12.52 2.97
N ASP A 18 -9.89 -13.45 2.77
CA ASP A 18 -9.22 -14.16 3.86
C ASP A 18 -7.79 -13.64 4.05
N PHE A 19 -7.36 -13.60 5.31
CA PHE A 19 -5.97 -13.30 5.63
C PHE A 19 -5.09 -14.49 5.30
N ASN A 20 -3.95 -14.25 4.66
CA ASN A 20 -2.91 -15.26 4.49
C ASN A 20 -1.58 -14.57 4.26
N SER A 21 -0.47 -15.31 4.41
CA SER A 21 0.87 -14.75 4.24
C SER A 21 1.49 -15.07 2.89
N SER A 22 0.75 -15.70 2.01
CA SER A 22 1.19 -15.99 0.63
C SER A 22 1.11 -14.73 -0.22
N SER A 23 1.85 -14.72 -1.33
CA SER A 23 1.78 -13.59 -2.25
C SER A 23 0.36 -13.41 -2.81
N SER A 24 0.02 -12.16 -3.11
CA SER A 24 -1.27 -11.80 -3.68
C SER A 24 -1.02 -10.94 -4.91
N GLU A 25 -1.67 -11.25 -6.02
CA GLU A 25 -1.41 -10.58 -7.29
C GLU A 25 -2.70 -10.41 -8.07
N ALA A 26 -2.84 -9.24 -8.72
CA ALA A 26 -3.95 -8.99 -9.63
C ALA A 26 -3.47 -8.06 -10.75
N ALA A 27 -4.01 -8.26 -11.94
CA ALA A 27 -3.72 -7.37 -13.06
C ALA A 27 -4.54 -6.09 -12.95
N PRO A 28 -4.02 -4.95 -13.43
CA PRO A 28 -4.84 -3.73 -13.49
C PRO A 28 -5.91 -3.87 -14.57
N SER A 29 -6.96 -3.05 -14.47
CA SER A 29 -7.98 -3.01 -15.52
C SER A 29 -7.39 -2.46 -16.81
N ASP A 30 -8.03 -2.75 -17.94
CA ASP A 30 -7.60 -2.24 -19.23
C ASP A 30 -7.64 -0.71 -19.20
N GLY A 31 -6.55 -0.10 -19.66
CA GLY A 31 -6.46 1.36 -19.70
C GLY A 31 -6.25 2.01 -18.35
N ALA A 32 -5.96 1.25 -17.31
CA ALA A 32 -5.70 1.83 -15.99
C ALA A 32 -4.48 2.76 -16.06
N TYR A 33 -4.64 3.95 -15.50
CA TYR A 33 -3.57 4.96 -15.48
C TYR A 33 -3.74 5.78 -14.22
N LEU A 34 -3.03 5.40 -13.18
CA LEU A 34 -3.29 5.85 -11.81
C LEU A 34 -2.07 6.49 -11.18
N GLY A 35 -2.32 7.36 -10.22
CA GLY A 35 -1.29 7.95 -9.38
C GLY A 35 -1.66 7.79 -7.92
N ILE A 36 -0.68 7.99 -7.05
CA ILE A 36 -0.89 7.92 -5.61
C ILE A 36 -1.22 9.31 -5.08
N GLU A 37 -2.44 9.49 -4.59
CA GLU A 37 -2.87 10.77 -4.02
C GLU A 37 -2.44 10.87 -2.55
N ASP A 38 -2.55 9.77 -1.80
CA ASP A 38 -2.27 9.76 -0.37
C ASP A 38 -2.00 8.35 0.12
N VAL A 39 -1.24 8.25 1.20
CA VAL A 39 -0.96 6.97 1.88
C VAL A 39 -1.34 7.16 3.35
N ARG A 40 -2.27 6.35 3.82
CA ARG A 40 -2.73 6.42 5.20
C ARG A 40 -2.51 5.09 5.89
N VAL A 41 -2.13 5.15 7.16
CA VAL A 41 -1.86 3.96 7.97
C VAL A 41 -2.59 4.12 9.30
N GLY A 42 -3.28 3.08 9.72
CA GLY A 42 -3.98 3.12 10.99
C GLY A 42 -4.25 1.74 11.54
N SER A 43 -4.75 1.69 12.78
CA SER A 43 -5.12 0.44 13.43
C SER A 43 -6.62 0.36 13.61
N HIS A 44 -7.12 -0.87 13.52
CA HIS A 44 -8.53 -1.19 13.74
C HIS A 44 -8.61 -2.38 14.68
N ASP A 45 -9.81 -2.75 15.09
CA ASP A 45 -9.97 -3.90 15.97
C ASP A 45 -9.66 -5.19 15.21
N GLY A 46 -8.53 -5.80 15.54
CA GLY A 46 -8.11 -7.08 14.96
C GLY A 46 -7.21 -6.96 13.73
N TYR A 47 -6.95 -5.75 13.24
CA TYR A 47 -6.07 -5.59 12.07
C TYR A 47 -5.50 -4.18 12.00
N ASP A 48 -4.33 -4.06 11.35
CA ASP A 48 -3.76 -2.77 10.95
C ASP A 48 -4.05 -2.60 9.46
N ARG A 49 -4.20 -1.35 9.01
CA ARG A 49 -4.60 -1.06 7.64
C ARG A 49 -3.71 -0.02 6.99
N ILE A 50 -3.34 -0.28 5.74
CA ILE A 50 -2.72 0.72 4.87
C ILE A 50 -3.71 1.02 3.75
N VAL A 51 -3.93 2.31 3.48
CA VAL A 51 -4.79 2.76 2.39
C VAL A 51 -3.96 3.59 1.43
N PHE A 52 -3.94 3.18 0.17
CA PHE A 52 -3.39 3.98 -0.92
C PHE A 52 -4.56 4.62 -1.65
N GLU A 53 -4.75 5.92 -1.47
CA GLU A 53 -5.78 6.65 -2.22
C GLU A 53 -5.23 7.01 -3.58
N LEU A 54 -5.98 6.72 -4.62
CA LEU A 54 -5.51 6.82 -6.00
C LEU A 54 -6.27 7.88 -6.77
N THR A 55 -5.56 8.55 -7.66
CA THR A 55 -6.16 9.46 -8.65
C THR A 55 -5.97 8.83 -10.03
N GLY A 56 -6.73 9.30 -11.01
CA GLY A 56 -6.64 8.78 -12.36
C GLY A 56 -7.80 7.87 -12.71
N GLU A 57 -7.57 6.94 -13.63
CA GLU A 57 -8.63 6.10 -14.18
C GLU A 57 -8.29 4.62 -14.04
N GLY A 58 -9.33 3.83 -13.86
CA GLY A 58 -9.23 2.37 -13.84
C GLY A 58 -9.12 1.78 -12.45
N THR A 59 -8.87 0.49 -12.41
CA THR A 59 -8.66 -0.26 -11.18
C THR A 59 -7.20 -0.67 -11.09
N PRO A 60 -6.53 -0.48 -9.95
CA PRO A 60 -5.12 -0.83 -9.84
C PRO A 60 -4.92 -2.34 -9.85
N GLY A 61 -3.80 -2.76 -10.44
CA GLY A 61 -3.29 -4.08 -10.21
C GLY A 61 -2.26 -4.02 -9.09
N TYR A 62 -1.79 -5.17 -8.65
CA TYR A 62 -0.82 -5.22 -7.57
C TYR A 62 -0.10 -6.55 -7.53
N PHE A 63 1.08 -6.53 -6.95
CA PHE A 63 1.81 -7.74 -6.56
C PHE A 63 2.38 -7.48 -5.18
N VAL A 64 1.87 -8.23 -4.19
CA VAL A 64 2.19 -8.04 -2.77
C VAL A 64 2.76 -9.34 -2.23
N ARG A 65 3.97 -9.26 -1.66
CA ARG A 65 4.66 -10.46 -1.16
C ARG A 65 5.70 -10.09 -0.13
N TYR A 66 6.06 -11.06 0.71
CA TYR A 66 7.19 -10.90 1.62
C TYR A 66 8.50 -11.18 0.92
N GLU A 67 9.53 -10.41 1.25
CA GLU A 67 10.90 -10.61 0.75
C GLU A 67 11.87 -10.39 1.91
N ASP A 68 12.94 -11.17 1.92
CA ASP A 68 13.97 -11.02 2.96
C ASP A 68 14.75 -9.73 2.79
N VAL A 69 15.12 -9.39 1.55
CA VAL A 69 15.87 -8.18 1.24
C VAL A 69 15.19 -7.47 0.07
N PRO A 70 14.22 -6.57 0.36
CA PRO A 70 13.56 -5.80 -0.70
C PRO A 70 14.57 -4.94 -1.46
N THR A 71 14.42 -4.89 -2.77
CA THR A 71 15.28 -4.06 -3.62
C THR A 71 14.44 -3.16 -4.51
N GLN A 72 15.02 -2.01 -4.86
CA GLN A 72 14.37 -1.06 -5.76
C GLN A 72 14.26 -1.64 -7.16
N GLN A 73 13.16 -1.32 -7.81
CA GLN A 73 13.00 -1.63 -9.22
C GLN A 73 14.05 -0.86 -10.04
N GLY A 74 14.56 -1.48 -11.08
CA GLY A 74 15.54 -0.86 -11.94
C GLY A 74 16.95 -0.89 -11.38
N SER A 75 17.22 -0.19 -10.29
CA SER A 75 18.57 -0.09 -9.73
C SER A 75 19.01 -1.34 -8.97
N GLY A 76 18.07 -2.08 -8.39
CA GLY A 76 18.38 -3.24 -7.58
C GLY A 76 18.97 -2.93 -6.22
N LYS A 77 18.97 -1.67 -5.80
CA LYS A 77 19.52 -1.28 -4.51
C LYS A 77 18.62 -1.74 -3.36
N PRO A 78 19.20 -2.23 -2.26
CA PRO A 78 18.38 -2.62 -1.11
C PRO A 78 17.58 -1.45 -0.55
N ILE A 79 16.38 -1.75 -0.09
CA ILE A 79 15.49 -0.76 0.53
C ILE A 79 15.53 -0.98 2.03
N SER A 80 15.84 0.07 2.77
CA SER A 80 15.90 0.01 4.23
C SER A 80 14.54 0.36 4.81
N VAL A 81 14.02 -0.50 5.68
CA VAL A 81 12.76 -0.28 6.38
C VAL A 81 12.85 -0.90 7.77
N ASP A 82 12.24 -0.23 8.75
CA ASP A 82 12.23 -0.72 10.12
C ASP A 82 11.24 -1.87 10.27
N GLY A 83 11.69 -2.98 10.83
CA GLY A 83 10.84 -4.16 11.03
C GLY A 83 11.60 -5.44 10.74
N THR A 84 11.05 -6.57 11.22
CA THR A 84 11.66 -7.88 11.03
C THR A 84 11.20 -8.50 9.72
N ALA A 85 9.90 -8.57 9.49
CA ALA A 85 9.33 -9.03 8.22
C ALA A 85 9.15 -7.83 7.30
N LYS A 86 9.37 -8.04 6.00
CA LYS A 86 9.31 -6.96 5.02
C LYS A 86 8.39 -7.35 3.87
N LEU A 87 7.34 -6.58 3.69
CA LEU A 87 6.35 -6.81 2.65
C LEU A 87 6.57 -5.81 1.53
N VAL A 88 6.69 -6.29 0.30
CA VAL A 88 6.87 -5.45 -0.87
C VAL A 88 5.54 -5.33 -1.60
N ILE A 89 5.17 -4.10 -1.92
CA ILE A 89 3.93 -3.78 -2.61
C ILE A 89 4.29 -3.10 -3.93
N ASP A 90 3.97 -3.76 -5.04
CA ASP A 90 4.07 -3.15 -6.35
C ASP A 90 2.66 -2.82 -6.82
N LEU A 91 2.34 -1.53 -6.94
CA LEU A 91 1.06 -1.11 -7.52
C LEU A 91 1.25 -1.02 -9.03
N ARG A 92 0.35 -1.63 -9.77
CA ARG A 92 0.41 -1.73 -11.23
C ARG A 92 -0.69 -0.90 -11.89
N GLY A 93 -0.47 -0.53 -13.15
CA GLY A 93 -1.38 0.36 -13.87
C GLY A 93 -1.14 1.81 -13.52
N MET A 94 0.11 2.16 -13.22
CA MET A 94 0.48 3.47 -12.71
C MET A 94 1.06 4.35 -13.79
N GLY A 95 0.75 5.65 -13.73
CA GLY A 95 1.45 6.68 -14.48
C GLY A 95 2.59 7.26 -13.64
N TYR A 96 3.14 8.35 -14.11
CA TYR A 96 4.20 9.07 -13.38
C TYR A 96 3.60 10.28 -12.66
N PRO A 97 4.26 10.78 -11.60
CA PRO A 97 3.71 11.93 -10.86
C PRO A 97 3.34 13.12 -11.72
N PHE A 98 4.19 13.47 -12.69
CA PHE A 98 3.92 14.64 -13.54
C PHE A 98 2.65 14.48 -14.40
N ASP A 99 2.20 13.25 -14.64
CA ASP A 99 0.96 13.02 -15.39
C ASP A 99 -0.27 13.50 -14.61
N PHE A 100 -0.13 13.67 -13.30
CA PHE A 100 -1.20 14.07 -12.40
C PHE A 100 -0.90 15.41 -11.74
N GLN A 101 0.01 16.21 -12.33
CA GLN A 101 0.43 17.53 -11.83
C GLN A 101 1.03 17.43 -10.42
N MET A 102 1.78 16.37 -10.17
CA MET A 102 2.50 16.15 -8.92
C MET A 102 4.00 16.13 -9.18
N GLU A 103 4.80 16.59 -8.22
CA GLU A 103 6.25 16.46 -8.30
C GLU A 103 6.65 15.00 -8.05
N ASP A 104 6.10 14.42 -6.98
CA ASP A 104 6.35 13.04 -6.59
C ASP A 104 5.09 12.45 -6.00
N PHE A 105 4.97 11.13 -6.04
CA PHE A 105 3.96 10.45 -5.25
C PHE A 105 4.41 10.43 -3.78
N PRO A 106 3.47 10.41 -2.81
CA PRO A 106 3.86 10.30 -1.41
C PRO A 106 4.77 9.09 -1.20
N SER A 107 5.98 9.33 -0.72
CA SER A 107 6.97 8.27 -0.53
C SER A 107 7.75 8.41 0.77
N ASP A 108 7.49 9.46 1.53
CA ASP A 108 8.16 9.68 2.79
C ASP A 108 7.86 8.55 3.77
N SER A 109 8.83 8.25 4.62
CA SER A 109 8.67 7.24 5.66
C SER A 109 7.50 7.58 6.57
N VAL A 110 6.63 6.60 6.80
CA VAL A 110 5.54 6.72 7.76
C VAL A 110 5.81 5.71 8.88
N LYS A 111 5.98 6.21 10.10
CA LYS A 111 6.21 5.38 11.28
C LYS A 111 5.02 5.55 12.23
N PRO A 112 3.95 4.79 12.04
CA PRO A 112 2.76 4.94 12.87
C PRO A 112 3.05 4.53 14.31
N THR A 113 2.40 5.19 15.26
CA THR A 113 2.59 4.91 16.69
C THR A 113 1.46 4.10 17.30
N SER A 114 0.32 4.02 16.61
CA SER A 114 -0.87 3.35 17.14
C SER A 114 -1.11 1.97 16.56
N THR A 115 -0.29 1.53 15.61
CA THR A 115 -0.45 0.23 14.96
C THR A 115 0.12 -0.90 15.80
N SER A 116 -0.42 -2.11 15.61
CA SER A 116 0.01 -3.29 16.35
C SER A 116 1.19 -3.99 15.70
N VAL A 117 1.18 -4.07 14.36
CA VAL A 117 2.20 -4.85 13.64
C VAL A 117 2.99 -4.01 12.63
N ILE A 118 2.42 -2.94 12.08
CA ILE A 118 3.13 -2.09 11.11
C ILE A 118 4.12 -1.19 11.83
N LYS A 119 5.38 -1.26 11.44
CA LYS A 119 6.44 -0.40 12.02
C LYS A 119 6.77 0.77 11.12
N GLU A 120 6.84 0.55 9.82
CA GLU A 120 7.20 1.62 8.89
C GLU A 120 6.70 1.29 7.50
N VAL A 121 6.29 2.31 6.76
CA VAL A 121 5.96 2.22 5.34
C VAL A 121 6.83 3.23 4.60
N VAL A 122 7.55 2.77 3.58
CA VAL A 122 8.39 3.65 2.76
C VAL A 122 8.08 3.47 1.29
N GLY A 123 8.14 4.56 0.53
CA GLY A 123 8.02 4.50 -0.93
C GLY A 123 9.37 4.31 -1.57
N ALA A 124 9.41 3.57 -2.66
CA ALA A 124 10.65 3.25 -3.38
C ALA A 124 10.63 3.71 -4.84
N GLY A 125 9.64 4.51 -5.23
CA GLY A 125 9.60 5.12 -6.54
C GLY A 125 8.73 4.40 -7.56
N THR A 126 8.63 5.00 -8.74
CA THR A 126 7.83 4.50 -9.86
C THR A 126 8.76 4.13 -11.01
N PHE A 127 8.53 2.95 -11.60
CA PHE A 127 9.34 2.45 -12.69
C PHE A 127 8.48 1.57 -13.59
N GLU A 128 8.41 1.90 -14.87
CA GLU A 128 7.70 1.11 -15.89
C GLU A 128 6.28 0.73 -15.49
N GLY A 129 5.49 1.70 -15.07
CA GLY A 129 4.08 1.50 -14.77
C GLY A 129 3.81 0.87 -13.41
N GLN A 130 4.82 0.76 -12.56
CA GLN A 130 4.67 0.23 -11.21
C GLN A 130 5.22 1.20 -10.19
N THR A 131 4.49 1.39 -9.10
CA THR A 131 4.94 2.20 -7.97
C THR A 131 5.15 1.27 -6.79
N GLN A 132 6.33 1.33 -6.19
CA GLN A 132 6.76 0.37 -5.17
C GLN A 132 6.73 0.98 -3.78
N TYR A 133 6.19 0.22 -2.84
CA TYR A 133 6.26 0.55 -1.41
C TYR A 133 6.74 -0.68 -0.65
N VAL A 134 7.36 -0.45 0.50
CA VAL A 134 7.81 -1.53 1.38
C VAL A 134 7.28 -1.25 2.78
N VAL A 135 6.76 -2.31 3.40
CA VAL A 135 6.21 -2.24 4.75
C VAL A 135 7.07 -3.10 5.66
N GLY A 136 7.58 -2.51 6.73
CA GLY A 136 8.27 -3.24 7.78
C GLY A 136 7.28 -3.63 8.86
N LEU A 137 7.32 -4.88 9.29
CA LEU A 137 6.39 -5.43 10.25
C LEU A 137 7.13 -6.00 11.45
N LYS A 138 6.47 -5.95 12.59
CA LYS A 138 6.98 -6.50 13.84
C LYS A 138 6.82 -8.03 13.82
N GLY A 139 7.89 -8.76 14.09
CA GLY A 139 7.83 -10.20 14.19
C GLY A 139 7.87 -10.90 12.84
N ASP A 140 7.21 -12.04 12.75
CA ASP A 140 7.23 -12.88 11.56
C ASP A 140 6.26 -12.39 10.49
N LYS A 141 6.18 -13.12 9.39
CA LYS A 141 5.30 -12.80 8.27
C LYS A 141 3.85 -12.82 8.72
N THR A 142 3.29 -11.64 8.85
CA THR A 142 1.91 -11.46 9.29
C THR A 142 0.94 -11.79 8.15
N PRO A 143 -0.12 -12.54 8.41
CA PRO A 143 -1.16 -12.73 7.40
C PRO A 143 -1.78 -11.40 7.00
N PHE A 144 -2.02 -11.23 5.71
CA PHE A 144 -2.56 -9.99 5.16
C PHE A 144 -3.60 -10.28 4.10
N LYS A 145 -4.32 -9.26 3.69
CA LYS A 145 -5.23 -9.33 2.55
C LYS A 145 -5.23 -8.00 1.80
N VAL A 146 -5.50 -8.05 0.49
CA VAL A 146 -5.48 -6.90 -0.39
C VAL A 146 -6.83 -6.81 -1.08
N PHE A 147 -7.40 -5.62 -1.13
CA PHE A 147 -8.64 -5.39 -1.87
C PHE A 147 -8.74 -3.94 -2.30
N SER A 148 -9.63 -3.66 -3.26
CA SER A 148 -9.84 -2.32 -3.80
C SER A 148 -11.19 -1.77 -3.35
N LEU A 149 -11.25 -0.46 -3.17
CA LEU A 149 -12.48 0.27 -2.91
C LEU A 149 -12.59 1.40 -3.94
N ASN A 150 -13.81 1.82 -4.21
CA ASN A 150 -14.09 2.90 -5.17
C ASN A 150 -14.66 4.13 -4.46
N ASN A 151 -14.66 5.27 -5.17
CA ASN A 151 -15.29 6.53 -4.78
C ASN A 151 -14.75 7.10 -3.47
N PRO A 152 -13.45 7.46 -3.36
CA PRO A 152 -12.43 7.41 -4.41
C PRO A 152 -11.78 6.03 -4.54
N ASN A 153 -11.06 5.83 -5.63
CA ASN A 153 -10.27 4.61 -5.81
C ASN A 153 -9.24 4.47 -4.71
N ARG A 154 -9.20 3.30 -4.09
CA ARG A 154 -8.23 2.99 -3.03
C ARG A 154 -7.79 1.55 -3.15
N LEU A 155 -6.51 1.32 -2.90
CA LEU A 155 -6.01 -0.03 -2.67
C LEU A 155 -5.78 -0.17 -1.17
N VAL A 156 -6.35 -1.20 -0.58
CA VAL A 156 -6.31 -1.41 0.87
C VAL A 156 -5.56 -2.69 1.17
N ILE A 157 -4.66 -2.63 2.15
CA ILE A 157 -3.95 -3.82 2.63
C ILE A 157 -4.17 -3.88 4.14
N ASP A 158 -4.78 -4.98 4.58
CA ASP A 158 -5.02 -5.23 5.99
C ASP A 158 -4.08 -6.31 6.49
N PHE A 159 -3.52 -6.09 7.68
CA PHE A 159 -2.62 -7.04 8.34
C PHE A 159 -3.32 -7.53 9.62
N GLN A 160 -3.42 -8.83 9.77
CA GLN A 160 -4.05 -9.42 10.93
C GLN A 160 -3.22 -9.11 12.18
N SER A 161 -3.86 -8.54 13.22
CA SER A 161 -3.17 -8.18 14.44
C SER A 161 -3.64 -8.99 15.64
N LYS A 162 -4.56 -9.89 15.43
CA LYS A 162 -5.04 -10.81 16.48
C LYS A 162 -5.18 -12.23 15.96
#